data_6392a9e6752d4858f952eb582daf4b50
#
_entry.id   6392a9e6752d4858f952eb582daf4b50
#
_cell.length_a   1.000
_cell.length_b   1.000
_cell.length_c   1.000
_cell.angle_alpha   90.00
_cell.angle_beta   90.00
_cell.angle_gamma   90.00
#
_symmetry.space_group_name_H-M   'P 1'
#
loop_
_entity.id
_entity.type
_entity.pdbx_description
1 polymer ?
#
loop_
_entity_poly.entity_id
_entity_poly.type
_entity_poly.pdbx_seq_one_letter_code
_entity_poly.pdbx_strand_id
1 'polypeptide(L)'
;MTIGEHIMLLRKKKGLSQNDLGKAIGTSGDIIGRYERDAMSPSIDVIMRLADELEVSIDYLVGRSTVQLDKNTLERLEDIGKLSEDKRAYLFSLIDICLRDFKTRRAYAKLA
;
A
#
# COMPACT_ATOMS: atom_id res chain seq x y z
N MET A 1 -14.59 3.95 0.16
CA MET A 1 -14.29 2.90 -0.85
C MET A 1 -14.33 1.55 -0.17
N THR A 2 -15.06 0.59 -0.74
CA THR A 2 -15.13 -0.77 -0.19
C THR A 2 -13.86 -1.56 -0.51
N ILE A 3 -13.67 -2.69 0.18
CA ILE A 3 -12.55 -3.60 -0.12
C ILE A 3 -12.64 -4.08 -1.57
N GLY A 4 -13.84 -4.41 -2.04
CA GLY A 4 -14.03 -4.86 -3.42
C GLY A 4 -13.67 -3.81 -4.45
N GLU A 5 -14.09 -2.57 -4.25
CA GLU A 5 -13.72 -1.45 -5.12
C GLU A 5 -12.21 -1.23 -5.12
N HIS A 6 -11.57 -1.36 -3.96
CA HIS A 6 -10.13 -1.17 -3.84
C HIS A 6 -9.35 -2.28 -4.55
N ILE A 7 -9.80 -3.54 -4.43
CA ILE A 7 -9.22 -4.67 -5.17
C ILE A 7 -9.30 -4.39 -6.67
N MET A 8 -10.45 -3.98 -7.17
CA MET A 8 -10.64 -3.69 -8.59
C MET A 8 -9.72 -2.57 -9.07
N LEU A 9 -9.63 -1.47 -8.31
CA LEU A 9 -8.76 -0.34 -8.64
C LEU A 9 -7.29 -0.77 -8.75
N LEU A 10 -6.80 -1.49 -7.74
CA LEU A 10 -5.41 -1.94 -7.70
C LEU A 10 -5.11 -2.96 -8.79
N ARG A 11 -6.04 -3.87 -9.07
CA ARG A 11 -5.92 -4.84 -10.14
C ARG A 11 -5.77 -4.14 -11.50
N LYS A 12 -6.63 -3.18 -11.78
CA LYS A 12 -6.59 -2.42 -13.04
C LYS A 12 -5.32 -1.60 -13.17
N LYS A 13 -4.85 -1.01 -12.08
CA LYS A 13 -3.57 -0.29 -12.08
C LYS A 13 -2.40 -1.17 -12.49
N LYS A 14 -2.43 -2.44 -12.14
CA LYS A 14 -1.39 -3.41 -12.53
C LYS A 14 -1.63 -4.02 -13.90
N GLY A 15 -2.72 -3.70 -14.56
CA GLY A 15 -3.04 -4.24 -15.86
C GLY A 15 -3.44 -5.72 -15.83
N LEU A 16 -3.92 -6.21 -14.69
CA LEU A 16 -4.33 -7.61 -14.54
C LEU A 16 -5.81 -7.77 -14.83
N SER A 17 -6.16 -8.89 -15.49
CA SER A 17 -7.57 -9.29 -15.60
C SER A 17 -8.02 -9.96 -14.29
N GLN A 18 -9.33 -10.15 -14.13
CA GLN A 18 -9.85 -10.93 -13.00
C GLN A 18 -9.29 -12.36 -13.00
N ASN A 19 -9.18 -12.97 -14.17
CA ASN A 19 -8.60 -14.30 -14.30
C ASN A 19 -7.12 -14.33 -13.93
N ASP A 20 -6.35 -13.32 -14.35
CA ASP A 20 -4.92 -13.23 -14.01
C ASP A 20 -4.73 -13.15 -12.49
N LEU A 21 -5.48 -12.27 -11.84
CA LEU A 21 -5.38 -12.12 -10.40
C LEU A 21 -5.87 -13.38 -9.67
N GLY A 22 -6.95 -13.99 -10.14
CA GLY A 22 -7.46 -15.23 -9.58
C GLY A 22 -6.44 -16.34 -9.61
N LYS A 23 -5.78 -16.55 -10.76
CA LYS A 23 -4.72 -17.55 -10.90
C LYS A 23 -3.52 -17.27 -9.98
N ALA A 24 -3.13 -16.00 -9.89
CA ALA A 24 -1.98 -15.60 -9.08
C ALA A 24 -2.16 -15.92 -7.60
N ILE A 25 -3.38 -15.83 -7.08
CA ILE A 25 -3.66 -16.10 -5.67
C ILE A 25 -4.30 -17.47 -5.42
N GLY A 26 -4.39 -18.32 -6.45
CA GLY A 26 -4.88 -19.70 -6.32
C GLY A 26 -6.39 -19.86 -6.33
N THR A 27 -7.11 -18.94 -6.96
CA THR A 27 -8.57 -19.01 -7.13
C THR A 27 -8.97 -18.74 -8.58
N SER A 28 -10.19 -18.29 -8.83
CA SER A 28 -10.71 -18.05 -10.17
C SER A 28 -11.08 -16.58 -10.37
N GLY A 29 -11.22 -16.18 -11.65
CA GLY A 29 -11.68 -14.85 -12.00
C GLY A 29 -13.10 -14.58 -11.51
N ASP A 30 -13.96 -15.59 -11.50
CA ASP A 30 -15.33 -15.47 -10.97
C ASP A 30 -15.34 -15.08 -9.49
N ILE A 31 -14.45 -15.69 -8.70
CA ILE A 31 -14.31 -15.37 -7.28
C ILE A 31 -13.79 -13.95 -7.12
N ILE A 32 -12.80 -13.54 -7.89
CA ILE A 32 -12.31 -12.15 -7.88
C ILE A 32 -13.45 -11.18 -8.19
N GLY A 33 -14.24 -11.48 -9.22
CA GLY A 33 -15.39 -10.67 -9.57
C GLY A 33 -16.41 -10.53 -8.43
N ARG A 34 -16.64 -11.59 -7.67
CA ARG A 34 -17.53 -11.56 -6.50
C ARG A 34 -16.96 -10.68 -5.38
N TYR A 35 -15.65 -10.74 -5.14
CA TYR A 35 -14.99 -9.85 -4.18
C TYR A 35 -15.12 -8.38 -4.61
N GLU A 36 -14.91 -8.11 -5.90
CA GLU A 36 -14.96 -6.74 -6.43
C GLU A 36 -16.36 -6.13 -6.35
N ARG A 37 -17.40 -6.95 -6.46
CA ARG A 37 -18.79 -6.50 -6.31
C ARG A 37 -19.30 -6.53 -4.88
N ASP A 38 -18.44 -6.88 -3.93
CA ASP A 38 -18.82 -7.07 -2.52
C ASP A 38 -19.93 -8.13 -2.32
N ALA A 39 -20.04 -9.06 -3.26
CA ALA A 39 -20.96 -10.19 -3.17
C ALA A 39 -20.42 -11.29 -2.25
N MET A 40 -19.12 -11.28 -1.98
CA MET A 40 -18.45 -12.22 -1.10
C MET A 40 -17.29 -11.49 -0.42
N SER A 41 -17.08 -11.75 0.86
CA SER A 41 -15.95 -11.19 1.60
C SER A 41 -14.76 -12.15 1.53
N PRO A 42 -13.56 -11.68 1.15
CA PRO A 42 -12.38 -12.52 1.17
C PRO A 42 -11.98 -12.89 2.61
N SER A 43 -11.48 -14.11 2.79
CA SER A 43 -10.91 -14.53 4.06
C SER A 43 -9.61 -13.78 4.33
N ILE A 44 -9.12 -13.86 5.57
CA ILE A 44 -7.83 -13.24 5.92
C ILE A 44 -6.70 -13.80 5.07
N ASP A 45 -6.68 -15.12 4.83
CA ASP A 45 -5.66 -15.74 3.97
C ASP A 45 -5.69 -15.18 2.56
N VAL A 46 -6.87 -14.98 2.00
CA VAL A 46 -7.05 -14.41 0.67
C VAL A 46 -6.60 -12.95 0.67
N ILE A 47 -6.96 -12.18 1.69
CA ILE A 47 -6.52 -10.77 1.82
C ILE A 47 -5.00 -10.67 1.83
N MET A 48 -4.32 -11.56 2.56
CA MET A 48 -2.85 -11.60 2.60
C MET A 48 -2.27 -11.87 1.22
N ARG A 49 -2.82 -12.83 0.49
CA ARG A 49 -2.38 -13.16 -0.87
C ARG A 49 -2.65 -12.03 -1.85
N LEU A 50 -3.80 -11.37 -1.73
CA LEU A 50 -4.14 -10.21 -2.55
C LEU A 50 -3.17 -9.06 -2.30
N ALA A 51 -2.89 -8.76 -1.04
CA ALA A 51 -1.96 -7.69 -0.69
C ALA A 51 -0.56 -7.96 -1.25
N ASP A 52 -0.08 -9.20 -1.13
CA ASP A 52 1.23 -9.60 -1.69
C ASP A 52 1.25 -9.45 -3.20
N GLU A 53 0.24 -9.96 -3.90
CA GLU A 53 0.18 -9.91 -5.36
C GLU A 53 0.01 -8.49 -5.88
N LEU A 54 -0.78 -7.67 -5.20
CA LEU A 54 -1.00 -6.28 -5.57
C LEU A 54 0.09 -5.34 -5.05
N GLU A 55 1.05 -5.88 -4.29
CA GLU A 55 2.19 -5.14 -3.74
C GLU A 55 1.78 -3.95 -2.86
N VAL A 56 0.81 -4.17 -2.01
CA VAL A 56 0.34 -3.20 -1.03
C VAL A 56 0.30 -3.82 0.35
N SER A 57 0.22 -3.00 1.39
CA SER A 57 0.00 -3.50 2.75
C SER A 57 -1.45 -3.95 2.90
N ILE A 58 -1.69 -4.83 3.87
CA ILE A 58 -3.05 -5.25 4.23
C ILE A 58 -3.87 -4.03 4.66
N ASP A 59 -3.30 -3.14 5.47
CA ASP A 59 -3.97 -1.92 5.92
C ASP A 59 -4.41 -1.04 4.76
N TYR A 60 -3.57 -0.89 3.74
CA TYR A 60 -3.92 -0.14 2.55
C TYR A 60 -5.05 -0.84 1.77
N LEU A 61 -4.94 -2.16 1.59
CA LEU A 61 -5.94 -2.93 0.85
C LEU A 61 -7.32 -2.85 1.49
N VAL A 62 -7.39 -2.94 2.81
CA VAL A 62 -8.68 -2.90 3.53
C VAL A 62 -9.14 -1.47 3.85
N GLY A 63 -8.39 -0.45 3.43
CA GLY A 63 -8.78 0.95 3.57
C GLY A 63 -8.47 1.58 4.92
N ARG A 64 -7.63 0.95 5.74
CA ARG A 64 -7.23 1.51 7.04
C ARG A 64 -6.04 2.46 6.96
N SER A 65 -5.32 2.45 5.85
CA SER A 65 -4.20 3.36 5.60
C SER A 65 -4.34 3.95 4.20
N THR A 66 -4.03 5.22 4.05
CA THR A 66 -3.97 5.89 2.75
C THR A 66 -2.55 5.89 2.19
N VAL A 67 -1.59 5.33 2.94
CA VAL A 67 -0.18 5.33 2.56
C VAL A 67 0.12 4.13 1.69
N GLN A 68 0.57 4.37 0.46
CA GLN A 68 1.09 3.36 -0.44
C GLN A 68 2.59 3.56 -0.58
N LEU A 69 3.38 2.57 -0.17
CA LEU A 69 4.83 2.62 -0.23
C LEU A 69 5.34 1.71 -1.35
N ASP A 70 6.31 2.21 -2.11
CA ASP A 70 7.04 1.37 -3.05
C ASP A 70 8.01 0.43 -2.29
N LYS A 71 8.51 -0.58 -3.00
CA LYS A 71 9.38 -1.59 -2.43
C LYS A 71 10.67 -0.98 -1.86
N ASN A 72 11.26 -0.03 -2.58
CA ASN A 72 12.52 0.59 -2.16
C ASN A 72 12.35 1.40 -0.87
N THR A 73 11.25 2.13 -0.75
CA THR A 73 10.94 2.89 0.46
C THR A 73 10.67 1.94 1.63
N LEU A 74 9.91 0.87 1.40
CA LEU A 74 9.61 -0.12 2.44
C LEU A 74 10.89 -0.79 2.97
N GLU A 75 11.80 -1.19 2.08
CA GLU A 75 13.08 -1.79 2.47
C GLU A 75 13.91 -0.84 3.34
N ARG A 76 13.93 0.45 3.01
CA ARG A 76 14.61 1.46 3.83
C ARG A 76 13.99 1.58 5.22
N LEU A 77 12.67 1.53 5.31
CA LEU A 77 11.99 1.58 6.61
C LEU A 77 12.30 0.36 7.46
N GLU A 78 12.35 -0.82 6.85
CA GLU A 78 12.74 -2.05 7.55
C GLU A 78 14.18 -1.95 8.08
N ASP A 79 15.10 -1.44 7.27
CA ASP A 79 16.50 -1.24 7.67
C ASP A 79 16.63 -0.21 8.79
N ILE A 80 15.86 0.86 8.74
CA ILE A 80 15.81 1.86 9.82
C ILE A 80 15.42 1.21 11.14
N GLY A 81 14.46 0.28 11.10
CA GLY A 81 14.04 -0.45 12.30
C GLY A 81 15.13 -1.28 12.95
N LYS A 82 16.18 -1.65 12.19
CA LYS A 82 17.32 -2.44 12.67
C LYS A 82 18.44 -1.61 13.28
N LEU A 83 18.39 -0.28 13.11
CA LEU A 83 19.40 0.62 13.64
C LEU A 83 19.34 0.70 15.17
N SER A 84 20.47 1.04 15.80
CA SER A 84 20.49 1.37 17.22
C SER A 84 19.56 2.57 17.49
N GLU A 85 19.14 2.71 18.72
CA GLU A 85 18.24 3.81 19.12
C GLU A 85 18.87 5.19 18.81
N ASP A 86 20.17 5.37 19.10
CA ASP A 86 20.89 6.61 18.84
C ASP A 86 20.95 6.95 17.35
N LYS A 87 21.28 5.95 16.52
CA LYS A 87 21.36 6.15 15.06
C LYS A 87 20.01 6.45 14.46
N ARG A 88 18.97 5.80 14.95
CA ARG A 88 17.59 6.03 14.48
C ARG A 88 17.14 7.45 14.83
N ALA A 89 17.41 7.90 16.06
CA ALA A 89 17.08 9.25 16.48
C ALA A 89 17.79 10.30 15.64
N TYR A 90 19.06 10.09 15.34
CA TYR A 90 19.84 10.97 14.46
C TYR A 90 19.23 11.02 13.05
N LEU A 91 18.90 9.86 12.48
CA LEU A 91 18.30 9.77 11.16
C LEU A 91 16.95 10.48 11.11
N PHE A 92 16.10 10.28 12.11
CA PHE A 92 14.79 10.96 12.16
C PHE A 92 14.95 12.48 12.30
N SER A 93 15.96 12.96 12.99
CA SER A 93 16.26 14.39 13.04
C SER A 93 16.54 14.97 11.65
N LEU A 94 17.31 14.23 10.83
CA LEU A 94 17.58 14.64 9.46
C LEU A 94 16.32 14.61 8.60
N ILE A 95 15.51 13.57 8.74
CA ILE A 95 14.23 13.44 8.03
C ILE A 95 13.31 14.60 8.40
N ASP A 96 13.19 14.92 9.67
CA ASP A 96 12.34 16.00 10.16
C ASP A 96 12.75 17.36 9.58
N ILE A 97 14.07 17.60 9.47
CA ILE A 97 14.60 18.83 8.86
C ILE A 97 14.17 18.91 7.39
N CYS A 98 14.35 17.81 6.65
CA CYS A 98 13.96 17.75 5.24
C CYS A 98 12.46 17.95 5.05
N LEU A 99 11.65 17.33 5.89
CA LEU A 99 10.20 17.46 5.82
C LEU A 99 9.72 18.88 6.16
N ARG A 100 10.33 19.52 7.15
CA ARG A 100 10.00 20.91 7.50
C ARG A 100 10.33 21.87 6.36
N ASP A 101 11.51 21.71 5.75
CA ASP A 101 11.92 22.53 4.61
C ASP A 101 10.93 22.36 3.45
N PHE A 102 10.57 21.12 3.12
CA PHE A 102 9.59 20.83 2.07
C PHE A 102 8.24 21.48 2.36
N LYS A 103 7.73 21.36 3.58
CA LYS A 103 6.45 21.93 3.98
C LYS A 103 6.46 23.46 3.94
N THR A 104 7.57 24.07 4.35
CA THR A 104 7.73 25.52 4.31
C THR A 104 7.73 26.04 2.87
N ARG A 105 8.49 25.43 1.98
CA ARG A 105 8.53 25.81 0.56
C ARG A 105 7.17 25.66 -0.10
N ARG A 106 6.45 24.59 0.23
CA ARG A 106 5.11 24.35 -0.29
C ARG A 106 4.12 25.40 0.18
N ALA A 107 4.21 25.83 1.44
CA ALA A 107 3.39 26.91 1.98
C ALA A 107 3.64 28.23 1.24
N TYR A 108 4.90 28.60 1.00
CA TYR A 108 5.25 29.79 0.24
C TYR A 108 4.76 29.72 -1.21
N ALA A 109 4.86 28.56 -1.85
CA ALA A 109 4.37 28.39 -3.22
C ALA A 109 2.87 28.62 -3.33
N LYS A 110 2.10 28.29 -2.30
CA LYS A 110 0.65 28.53 -2.25
C LYS A 110 0.29 30.00 -2.07
N LEU A 111 1.20 30.80 -1.51
CA LEU A 111 0.99 32.24 -1.32
C LEU A 111 1.37 33.07 -2.54
N ALA A 112 2.12 32.49 -3.43
CA ALA A 112 2.48 33.11 -4.70
C ALA A 112 1.39 32.85 -5.76
#